data_7ab85a609fe247284e5400269944f75d
#
_entry.id   7ab85a609fe247284e5400269944f75d
#
_cell.length_a   1.000
_cell.length_b   1.000
_cell.length_c   1.000
_cell.angle_alpha   90.00
_cell.angle_beta   90.00
_cell.angle_gamma   90.00
#
_symmetry.space_group_name_H-M   'P 1'
#
loop_
_entity.id
_entity.type
_entity.pdbx_description
1 polymer ?
#
loop_
_entity_poly.entity_id
_entity_poly.type
_entity_poly.pdbx_seq_one_letter_code
_entity_poly.pdbx_strand_id
1 'polypeptide(L)'
;MKQNELKKNHANYSPLTPIVFIEKAAKIFPDRYSIIHENKIFTWDQTFTRCKKLASSLSQKLAKGNVVGFIASNTPELYEAHFGVPMAGMILNAINYRLDAKTIAYIIDHSDIKLLFLDTEFLKLGEEAVNLSNEKPAIIIIKDEQTFTLETSYPHMDYEEFLEGNDLNFNYYKPLDEWESLSINYTSGTTGNPKGVVYHHRGAYLNAMGNSLEWDMKMHPTYLWTLPMFHCNGWCFPWTIAMRAGTNICLRKVTGENIYDKIFSYGVEYLCGAPTVLSFIINTDPVHVKKLDSTVKLMTAAAPPPAKILEQIEKCGF
;
A
#
# COMPACT_ATOMS: atom_id res chain seq x y z
N MET A 1 18.26 -40.39 14.41
CA MET A 1 17.00 -39.71 14.07
C MET A 1 16.78 -39.87 12.56
N LYS A 2 15.69 -40.49 12.15
CA LYS A 2 15.42 -40.66 10.71
C LYS A 2 14.71 -39.36 10.23
N GLN A 3 15.20 -38.74 9.16
CA GLN A 3 14.67 -37.50 8.60
C GLN A 3 13.14 -37.54 8.32
N ASN A 4 12.61 -38.74 8.05
CA ASN A 4 11.17 -38.99 7.83
C ASN A 4 10.29 -38.87 9.09
N GLU A 5 10.89 -38.74 10.29
CA GLU A 5 10.19 -38.58 11.57
C GLU A 5 9.95 -37.11 11.92
N LEU A 6 10.58 -36.18 11.18
CA LEU A 6 10.47 -34.72 11.38
C LEU A 6 9.36 -34.14 10.50
N LYS A 7 8.11 -34.47 10.78
CA LYS A 7 6.96 -33.95 10.03
C LYS A 7 6.61 -32.53 10.47
N LYS A 8 6.13 -31.73 9.53
CA LYS A 8 5.52 -30.42 9.80
C LYS A 8 4.25 -30.61 10.65
N ASN A 9 4.10 -29.79 11.68
CA ASN A 9 2.90 -29.72 12.51
C ASN A 9 2.70 -28.27 13.03
N HIS A 10 1.58 -27.98 13.66
CA HIS A 10 1.24 -26.64 14.12
C HIS A 10 2.24 -26.04 15.14
N ALA A 11 3.05 -26.85 15.82
CA ALA A 11 4.03 -26.37 16.78
C ALA A 11 5.36 -25.95 16.15
N ASN A 12 5.69 -26.50 14.96
CA ASN A 12 7.00 -26.29 14.33
C ASN A 12 6.95 -25.68 12.93
N TYR A 13 5.77 -25.41 12.38
CA TYR A 13 5.61 -24.86 11.04
C TYR A 13 4.41 -23.92 10.95
N SER A 14 4.63 -22.76 10.37
CA SER A 14 3.60 -21.83 9.89
C SER A 14 4.03 -21.26 8.54
N PRO A 15 3.13 -21.18 7.55
CA PRO A 15 3.43 -20.53 6.28
C PRO A 15 3.87 -19.09 6.48
N LEU A 16 4.85 -18.64 5.68
CA LEU A 16 5.29 -17.24 5.68
C LEU A 16 4.20 -16.35 5.07
N THR A 17 3.81 -15.33 5.77
CA THR A 17 2.84 -14.31 5.31
C THR A 17 3.11 -12.96 5.96
N PRO A 18 3.05 -11.84 5.20
CA PRO A 18 3.23 -10.52 5.80
C PRO A 18 2.09 -10.10 6.72
N ILE A 19 0.96 -10.82 6.75
CA ILE A 19 -0.15 -10.58 7.68
C ILE A 19 0.34 -10.65 9.15
N VAL A 20 1.30 -11.51 9.44
CA VAL A 20 1.85 -11.64 10.81
C VAL A 20 2.57 -10.37 11.28
N PHE A 21 3.00 -9.50 10.36
CA PHE A 21 3.71 -8.26 10.73
C PHE A 21 2.77 -7.25 11.37
N ILE A 22 1.60 -7.02 10.78
CA ILE A 22 0.59 -6.11 11.36
C ILE A 22 -0.02 -6.71 12.64
N GLU A 23 -0.26 -8.03 12.68
CA GLU A 23 -0.71 -8.73 13.88
C GLU A 23 0.27 -8.53 15.04
N LYS A 24 1.57 -8.71 14.77
CA LYS A 24 2.63 -8.49 15.75
C LYS A 24 2.72 -7.03 16.19
N ALA A 25 2.66 -6.08 15.24
CA ALA A 25 2.74 -4.65 15.54
C ALA A 25 1.58 -4.22 16.46
N ALA A 26 0.35 -4.62 16.14
CA ALA A 26 -0.83 -4.33 16.95
C ALA A 26 -0.77 -4.97 18.35
N LYS A 27 -0.29 -6.22 18.44
CA LYS A 27 -0.24 -6.94 19.72
C LYS A 27 0.84 -6.41 20.67
N ILE A 28 2.01 -6.01 20.14
CA ILE A 28 3.16 -5.63 20.98
C ILE A 28 3.24 -4.10 21.17
N PHE A 29 2.80 -3.33 20.18
CA PHE A 29 2.87 -1.88 20.16
C PHE A 29 1.52 -1.24 19.81
N PRO A 30 0.41 -1.59 20.51
CA PRO A 30 -0.95 -1.19 20.14
C PRO A 30 -1.13 0.32 20.03
N ASP A 31 -0.51 1.08 20.92
CA ASP A 31 -0.71 2.52 21.06
C ASP A 31 0.24 3.37 20.19
N ARG A 32 1.21 2.74 19.51
CA ARG A 32 2.09 3.49 18.59
C ARG A 32 1.34 3.86 17.33
N TYR A 33 1.62 5.06 16.82
CA TYR A 33 1.07 5.50 15.54
C TYR A 33 1.57 4.61 14.40
N SER A 34 0.63 4.11 13.63
CA SER A 34 0.87 3.29 12.44
C SER A 34 0.75 4.10 11.15
N ILE A 35 -0.27 4.98 11.09
CA ILE A 35 -0.57 5.82 9.93
C ILE A 35 -0.88 7.24 10.39
N ILE A 36 -0.32 8.22 9.69
CA ILE A 36 -0.67 9.63 9.78
C ILE A 36 -0.99 10.13 8.37
N HIS A 37 -2.19 10.67 8.20
CA HIS A 37 -2.66 11.29 6.96
C HIS A 37 -3.47 12.53 7.30
N GLU A 38 -2.83 13.69 7.24
CA GLU A 38 -3.39 14.96 7.66
C GLU A 38 -4.00 14.86 9.09
N ASN A 39 -5.31 15.04 9.22
CA ASN A 39 -6.01 14.96 10.49
C ASN A 39 -6.35 13.52 10.93
N LYS A 40 -6.18 12.52 10.04
CA LYS A 40 -6.42 11.12 10.35
C LYS A 40 -5.15 10.51 10.95
N ILE A 41 -5.22 10.08 12.20
CA ILE A 41 -4.11 9.42 12.90
C ILE A 41 -4.63 8.10 13.46
N PHE A 42 -3.97 7.01 13.09
CA PHE A 42 -4.32 5.67 13.56
C PHE A 42 -3.15 5.03 14.31
N THR A 43 -3.46 4.33 15.39
CA THR A 43 -2.51 3.45 16.07
C THR A 43 -2.43 2.07 15.38
N TRP A 44 -1.47 1.23 15.77
CA TRP A 44 -1.38 -0.13 15.23
C TRP A 44 -2.59 -0.97 15.58
N ASP A 45 -3.15 -0.82 16.78
CA ASP A 45 -4.39 -1.51 17.17
C ASP A 45 -5.58 -1.07 16.31
N GLN A 46 -5.73 0.23 16.11
CA GLN A 46 -6.79 0.79 15.27
C GLN A 46 -6.64 0.32 13.82
N THR A 47 -5.44 0.40 13.24
CA THR A 47 -5.19 -0.03 11.86
C THR A 47 -5.45 -1.53 11.68
N PHE A 48 -5.00 -2.36 12.61
CA PHE A 48 -5.26 -3.80 12.56
C PHE A 48 -6.77 -4.11 12.67
N THR A 49 -7.47 -3.40 13.55
CA THR A 49 -8.93 -3.51 13.68
C THR A 49 -9.64 -3.12 12.39
N ARG A 50 -9.23 -2.04 11.73
CA ARG A 50 -9.78 -1.62 10.43
C ARG A 50 -9.50 -2.65 9.34
N CYS A 51 -8.30 -3.21 9.29
CA CYS A 51 -7.97 -4.31 8.35
C CYS A 51 -8.85 -5.55 8.59
N LYS A 52 -9.14 -5.92 9.84
CA LYS A 52 -10.07 -7.02 10.16
C LYS A 52 -11.50 -6.70 9.71
N LYS A 53 -11.97 -5.48 9.93
CA LYS A 53 -13.27 -5.04 9.46
C LYS A 53 -13.36 -5.11 7.92
N LEU A 54 -12.36 -4.62 7.21
CA LEU A 54 -12.27 -4.74 5.76
C LEU A 54 -12.33 -6.20 5.31
N ALA A 55 -11.56 -7.07 5.94
CA ALA A 55 -11.55 -8.50 5.63
C ALA A 55 -12.91 -9.16 5.90
N SER A 56 -13.58 -8.82 7.00
CA SER A 56 -14.93 -9.31 7.32
C SER A 56 -15.94 -8.88 6.27
N SER A 57 -15.98 -7.59 5.90
CA SER A 57 -16.88 -7.05 4.88
C SER A 57 -16.68 -7.71 3.53
N LEU A 58 -15.43 -7.88 3.12
CA LEU A 58 -15.08 -8.55 1.87
C LEU A 58 -15.57 -10.00 1.86
N SER A 59 -15.33 -10.74 2.95
CA SER A 59 -15.72 -12.16 3.06
C SER A 59 -17.23 -12.40 3.06
N GLN A 60 -18.04 -11.38 3.39
CA GLN A 60 -19.50 -11.44 3.27
C GLN A 60 -20.00 -11.28 1.83
N LYS A 61 -19.21 -10.66 0.97
CA LYS A 61 -19.60 -10.29 -0.41
C LYS A 61 -18.92 -11.12 -1.48
N LEU A 62 -17.72 -11.60 -1.22
CA LEU A 62 -16.84 -12.24 -2.20
C LEU A 62 -16.28 -13.56 -1.66
N ALA A 63 -15.90 -14.44 -2.60
CA ALA A 63 -15.26 -15.71 -2.27
C ALA A 63 -13.72 -15.55 -2.16
N LYS A 64 -13.11 -16.48 -1.41
CA LYS A 64 -11.65 -16.61 -1.38
C LYS A 64 -11.08 -16.72 -2.81
N GLY A 65 -9.97 -16.03 -3.06
CA GLY A 65 -9.29 -16.01 -4.35
C GLY A 65 -9.83 -14.97 -5.34
N ASN A 66 -10.96 -14.29 -5.03
CA ASN A 66 -11.41 -13.18 -5.86
C ASN A 66 -10.42 -12.01 -5.81
N VAL A 67 -10.41 -11.22 -6.88
CA VAL A 67 -9.57 -10.02 -6.98
C VAL A 67 -10.37 -8.79 -6.59
N VAL A 68 -9.75 -7.97 -5.74
CA VAL A 68 -10.28 -6.69 -5.26
C VAL A 68 -9.41 -5.56 -5.80
N GLY A 69 -10.01 -4.66 -6.59
CA GLY A 69 -9.34 -3.52 -7.21
C GLY A 69 -9.32 -2.29 -6.31
N PHE A 70 -8.22 -1.54 -6.35
CA PHE A 70 -8.09 -0.23 -5.72
C PHE A 70 -7.52 0.78 -6.72
N ILE A 71 -8.22 1.90 -6.92
CA ILE A 71 -7.71 3.09 -7.63
C ILE A 71 -7.67 4.21 -6.58
N ALA A 72 -6.52 4.43 -5.97
CA ALA A 72 -6.37 5.39 -4.89
C ALA A 72 -4.96 5.99 -4.82
N SER A 73 -4.87 7.20 -4.30
CA SER A 73 -3.62 7.83 -3.88
C SER A 73 -3.03 7.13 -2.65
N ASN A 74 -1.87 7.61 -2.16
CA ASN A 74 -1.28 7.12 -0.92
C ASN A 74 -2.12 7.54 0.28
N THR A 75 -3.10 6.74 0.65
CA THR A 75 -4.07 7.00 1.72
C THR A 75 -4.09 5.84 2.73
N PRO A 76 -4.66 6.06 3.93
CA PRO A 76 -4.84 4.99 4.91
C PRO A 76 -5.58 3.77 4.34
N GLU A 77 -6.62 4.00 3.55
CA GLU A 77 -7.49 2.97 2.98
C GLU A 77 -6.70 2.04 2.03
N LEU A 78 -5.81 2.61 1.19
CA LEU A 78 -4.94 1.81 0.33
C LEU A 78 -3.88 1.06 1.15
N TYR A 79 -3.35 1.67 2.23
CA TYR A 79 -2.44 0.96 3.14
C TYR A 79 -3.14 -0.22 3.82
N GLU A 80 -4.36 -0.01 4.34
CA GLU A 80 -5.19 -1.04 4.96
C GLU A 80 -5.50 -2.20 3.99
N ALA A 81 -5.68 -1.90 2.69
CA ALA A 81 -5.93 -2.90 1.67
C ALA A 81 -4.80 -3.93 1.53
N HIS A 82 -3.53 -3.52 1.75
CA HIS A 82 -2.38 -4.44 1.69
C HIS A 82 -2.43 -5.55 2.74
N PHE A 83 -3.25 -5.38 3.77
CA PHE A 83 -3.46 -6.38 4.81
C PHE A 83 -4.90 -6.92 4.81
N GLY A 84 -5.90 -6.05 4.76
CA GLY A 84 -7.30 -6.44 4.87
C GLY A 84 -7.78 -7.34 3.71
N VAL A 85 -7.32 -7.09 2.48
CA VAL A 85 -7.66 -7.94 1.33
C VAL A 85 -7.08 -9.35 1.48
N PRO A 86 -5.75 -9.53 1.75
CA PRO A 86 -5.21 -10.84 2.03
C PRO A 86 -5.77 -11.51 3.28
N MET A 87 -6.15 -10.75 4.32
CA MET A 87 -6.83 -11.29 5.51
C MET A 87 -8.23 -11.83 5.19
N ALA A 88 -8.84 -11.44 4.07
CA ALA A 88 -10.06 -12.06 3.53
C ALA A 88 -9.76 -13.29 2.67
N GLY A 89 -8.49 -13.64 2.44
CA GLY A 89 -8.08 -14.68 1.50
C GLY A 89 -8.24 -14.28 0.04
N MET A 90 -8.22 -12.98 -0.24
CA MET A 90 -8.41 -12.39 -1.58
C MET A 90 -7.12 -11.76 -2.08
N ILE A 91 -7.13 -11.36 -3.36
CA ILE A 91 -5.95 -10.84 -4.07
C ILE A 91 -6.12 -9.34 -4.29
N LEU A 92 -5.19 -8.54 -3.78
CA LEU A 92 -5.18 -7.10 -3.99
C LEU A 92 -4.69 -6.74 -5.40
N ASN A 93 -5.46 -5.96 -6.16
CA ASN A 93 -4.99 -5.29 -7.37
C ASN A 93 -4.98 -3.78 -7.14
N ALA A 94 -3.81 -3.23 -6.80
CA ALA A 94 -3.62 -1.80 -6.67
C ALA A 94 -3.32 -1.21 -8.07
N ILE A 95 -4.33 -0.59 -8.67
CA ILE A 95 -4.29 -0.15 -10.06
C ILE A 95 -3.59 1.21 -10.18
N ASN A 96 -2.74 1.34 -11.18
CA ASN A 96 -2.08 2.60 -11.50
C ASN A 96 -3.08 3.62 -12.08
N TYR A 97 -3.41 4.63 -11.32
CA TYR A 97 -4.33 5.72 -11.70
C TYR A 97 -3.79 6.68 -12.78
N ARG A 98 -2.53 6.50 -13.19
CA ARG A 98 -1.92 7.28 -14.30
C ARG A 98 -2.19 6.66 -15.66
N LEU A 99 -2.81 5.48 -15.72
CA LEU A 99 -3.25 4.82 -16.94
C LEU A 99 -4.54 5.47 -17.46
N ASP A 100 -4.79 5.31 -18.75
CA ASP A 100 -6.07 5.70 -19.36
C ASP A 100 -7.19 4.70 -19.01
N ALA A 101 -8.44 5.16 -19.13
CA ALA A 101 -9.62 4.38 -18.77
C ALA A 101 -9.74 3.05 -19.53
N LYS A 102 -9.33 3.00 -20.79
CA LYS A 102 -9.35 1.78 -21.62
C LYS A 102 -8.38 0.73 -21.09
N THR A 103 -7.19 1.16 -20.69
CA THR A 103 -6.18 0.28 -20.11
C THR A 103 -6.65 -0.23 -18.74
N ILE A 104 -7.27 0.62 -17.91
CA ILE A 104 -7.85 0.22 -16.63
C ILE A 104 -9.01 -0.76 -16.84
N ALA A 105 -9.88 -0.53 -17.82
CA ALA A 105 -10.95 -1.46 -18.18
C ALA A 105 -10.41 -2.85 -18.56
N TYR A 106 -9.34 -2.89 -19.37
CA TYR A 106 -8.64 -4.15 -19.66
C TYR A 106 -8.13 -4.84 -18.38
N ILE A 107 -7.55 -4.09 -17.43
CA ILE A 107 -7.07 -4.64 -16.17
C ILE A 107 -8.23 -5.21 -15.34
N ILE A 108 -9.36 -4.50 -15.27
CA ILE A 108 -10.57 -4.95 -14.58
C ILE A 108 -11.00 -6.30 -15.14
N ASP A 109 -11.13 -6.40 -16.46
CA ASP A 109 -11.59 -7.63 -17.13
C ASP A 109 -10.55 -8.75 -17.01
N HIS A 110 -9.28 -8.48 -17.29
CA HIS A 110 -8.22 -9.50 -17.31
C HIS A 110 -7.93 -10.09 -15.93
N SER A 111 -8.08 -9.31 -14.85
CA SER A 111 -7.89 -9.79 -13.48
C SER A 111 -9.20 -10.20 -12.79
N ASP A 112 -10.33 -10.12 -13.47
CA ASP A 112 -11.63 -10.53 -12.95
C ASP A 112 -12.01 -9.80 -11.65
N ILE A 113 -11.82 -8.46 -11.63
CA ILE A 113 -12.14 -7.64 -10.46
C ILE A 113 -13.64 -7.66 -10.18
N LYS A 114 -14.03 -8.09 -8.97
CA LYS A 114 -15.43 -8.18 -8.55
C LYS A 114 -15.90 -6.98 -7.73
N LEU A 115 -14.96 -6.28 -7.07
CA LEU A 115 -15.22 -5.10 -6.26
C LEU A 115 -14.09 -4.09 -6.49
N LEU A 116 -14.44 -2.82 -6.74
CA LEU A 116 -13.52 -1.74 -7.00
C LEU A 116 -13.64 -0.66 -5.93
N PHE A 117 -12.57 -0.41 -5.19
CA PHE A 117 -12.43 0.74 -4.32
C PHE A 117 -11.87 1.90 -5.11
N LEU A 118 -12.58 3.04 -5.10
CA LEU A 118 -12.31 4.17 -5.96
C LEU A 118 -12.23 5.46 -5.15
N ASP A 119 -11.05 6.07 -5.14
CA ASP A 119 -10.81 7.37 -4.54
C ASP A 119 -11.52 8.48 -5.32
N THR A 120 -12.17 9.39 -4.63
CA THR A 120 -12.91 10.51 -5.23
C THR A 120 -12.07 11.37 -6.18
N GLU A 121 -10.76 11.45 -5.98
CA GLU A 121 -9.84 12.12 -6.90
C GLU A 121 -9.87 11.52 -8.31
N PHE A 122 -10.09 10.20 -8.41
CA PHE A 122 -10.07 9.45 -9.67
C PHE A 122 -11.47 9.00 -10.13
N LEU A 123 -12.52 9.59 -9.59
CA LEU A 123 -13.90 9.15 -9.81
C LEU A 123 -14.24 9.06 -11.31
N LYS A 124 -14.00 10.12 -12.08
CA LYS A 124 -14.28 10.14 -13.54
C LYS A 124 -13.53 9.05 -14.28
N LEU A 125 -12.24 8.87 -13.97
CA LEU A 125 -11.39 7.86 -14.59
C LEU A 125 -11.90 6.44 -14.28
N GLY A 126 -12.25 6.19 -13.01
CA GLY A 126 -12.75 4.89 -12.57
C GLY A 126 -14.12 4.56 -13.17
N GLU A 127 -15.05 5.52 -13.20
CA GLU A 127 -16.37 5.36 -13.82
C GLU A 127 -16.27 5.08 -15.32
N GLU A 128 -15.43 5.83 -16.04
CA GLU A 128 -15.17 5.60 -17.47
C GLU A 128 -14.60 4.19 -17.68
N ALA A 129 -13.63 3.77 -16.87
CA ALA A 129 -13.03 2.45 -16.97
C ALA A 129 -14.08 1.34 -16.71
N VAL A 130 -14.92 1.47 -15.68
CA VAL A 130 -16.00 0.52 -15.39
C VAL A 130 -17.02 0.51 -16.53
N ASN A 131 -17.34 1.65 -17.14
CA ASN A 131 -18.23 1.70 -18.30
C ASN A 131 -17.68 0.95 -19.51
N LEU A 132 -16.37 0.99 -19.72
CA LEU A 132 -15.69 0.30 -20.81
C LEU A 132 -15.44 -1.19 -20.54
N SER A 133 -15.35 -1.59 -19.27
CA SER A 133 -15.10 -2.98 -18.90
C SER A 133 -16.32 -3.87 -19.13
N ASN A 134 -16.12 -5.20 -19.24
CA ASN A 134 -17.19 -6.19 -19.32
C ASN A 134 -17.68 -6.60 -17.92
N GLU A 135 -16.77 -6.65 -16.93
CA GLU A 135 -17.04 -7.18 -15.58
C GLU A 135 -17.95 -6.31 -14.72
N LYS A 136 -17.99 -5.00 -14.93
CA LYS A 136 -18.84 -4.07 -14.16
C LYS A 136 -18.78 -4.29 -12.64
N PRO A 137 -17.60 -4.18 -11.99
CA PRO A 137 -17.50 -4.38 -10.56
C PRO A 137 -18.35 -3.38 -9.77
N ALA A 138 -18.85 -3.78 -8.61
CA ALA A 138 -19.46 -2.85 -7.67
C ALA A 138 -18.41 -1.84 -7.16
N ILE A 139 -18.85 -0.61 -6.87
CA ILE A 139 -17.94 0.48 -6.48
C ILE A 139 -18.10 0.80 -5.00
N ILE A 140 -16.98 0.91 -4.30
CA ILE A 140 -16.86 1.49 -2.96
C ILE A 140 -16.04 2.77 -3.06
N ILE A 141 -16.58 3.88 -2.55
CA ILE A 141 -15.94 5.19 -2.65
C ILE A 141 -15.05 5.46 -1.45
N ILE A 142 -13.81 5.85 -1.71
CA ILE A 142 -12.88 6.36 -0.70
C ILE A 142 -12.96 7.89 -0.72
N LYS A 143 -13.49 8.47 0.37
CA LYS A 143 -13.58 9.93 0.56
C LYS A 143 -12.38 10.46 1.34
N ASP A 144 -11.88 11.59 0.89
CA ASP A 144 -10.79 12.30 1.56
C ASP A 144 -11.10 13.79 1.64
N GLU A 145 -10.81 14.41 2.76
CA GLU A 145 -11.02 15.84 2.99
C GLU A 145 -10.20 16.73 2.02
N GLN A 146 -9.10 16.19 1.48
CA GLN A 146 -8.26 16.89 0.51
C GLN A 146 -8.79 16.84 -0.92
N THR A 147 -9.84 16.08 -1.18
CA THR A 147 -10.43 15.94 -2.51
C THR A 147 -11.80 16.58 -2.58
N PHE A 148 -12.11 17.20 -3.71
CA PHE A 148 -13.45 17.70 -3.95
C PHE A 148 -14.41 16.52 -4.05
N THR A 149 -15.54 16.62 -3.31
CA THR A 149 -16.64 15.67 -3.46
C THR A 149 -17.25 15.87 -4.85
N LEU A 150 -16.99 14.95 -5.75
CA LEU A 150 -17.69 14.89 -7.03
C LEU A 150 -18.97 14.09 -6.83
N GLU A 151 -20.08 14.57 -7.39
CA GLU A 151 -21.29 13.79 -7.47
C GLU A 151 -21.10 12.65 -8.46
N THR A 152 -21.52 11.46 -8.09
CA THR A 152 -21.52 10.27 -8.94
C THR A 152 -22.95 9.77 -9.12
N SER A 153 -23.28 9.34 -10.34
CA SER A 153 -24.55 8.66 -10.63
C SER A 153 -24.48 7.13 -10.41
N TYR A 154 -23.29 6.60 -10.14
CA TYR A 154 -23.13 5.18 -9.88
C TYR A 154 -23.65 4.80 -8.50
N PRO A 155 -24.35 3.68 -8.37
CA PRO A 155 -24.63 3.09 -7.07
C PRO A 155 -23.30 2.80 -6.37
N HIS A 156 -23.14 3.34 -5.18
CA HIS A 156 -21.92 3.16 -4.39
C HIS A 156 -22.24 3.10 -2.90
N MET A 157 -21.24 2.66 -2.14
CA MET A 157 -21.19 2.70 -0.69
C MET A 157 -19.88 3.39 -0.29
N ASP A 158 -19.87 4.11 0.81
CA ASP A 158 -18.65 4.73 1.31
C ASP A 158 -17.74 3.70 2.00
N TYR A 159 -16.42 3.91 1.96
CA TYR A 159 -15.45 3.02 2.59
C TYR A 159 -15.71 2.82 4.09
N GLU A 160 -15.98 3.91 4.83
CA GLU A 160 -16.26 3.82 6.27
C GLU A 160 -17.57 3.06 6.53
N GLU A 161 -18.61 3.30 5.74
CA GLU A 161 -19.85 2.54 5.80
C GLU A 161 -19.62 1.04 5.48
N PHE A 162 -18.74 0.75 4.51
CA PHE A 162 -18.35 -0.63 4.18
C PHE A 162 -17.66 -1.33 5.36
N LEU A 163 -16.96 -0.59 6.22
CA LEU A 163 -16.34 -1.12 7.45
C LEU A 163 -17.31 -1.23 8.64
N GLU A 164 -18.50 -0.63 8.58
CA GLU A 164 -19.45 -0.65 9.69
C GLU A 164 -20.16 -2.00 9.82
N GLY A 165 -20.64 -2.30 11.04
CA GLY A 165 -21.48 -3.48 11.30
C GLY A 165 -20.76 -4.83 11.25
N ASN A 166 -19.44 -4.86 11.18
CA ASN A 166 -18.68 -6.09 11.03
C ASN A 166 -18.27 -6.72 12.36
N ASP A 167 -18.16 -8.05 12.35
CA ASP A 167 -17.73 -8.85 13.49
C ASP A 167 -16.25 -8.60 13.81
N LEU A 168 -15.97 -7.98 14.95
CA LEU A 168 -14.61 -7.77 15.44
C LEU A 168 -13.91 -9.09 15.82
N ASN A 169 -14.69 -10.15 16.07
CA ASN A 169 -14.18 -11.49 16.33
C ASN A 169 -13.99 -12.30 15.04
N PHE A 170 -14.14 -11.66 13.87
CA PHE A 170 -13.91 -12.31 12.58
C PHE A 170 -12.55 -13.02 12.57
N ASN A 171 -12.59 -14.31 12.32
CA ASN A 171 -11.39 -15.12 12.17
C ASN A 171 -10.83 -14.94 10.76
N TYR A 172 -9.95 -13.96 10.58
CA TYR A 172 -9.35 -13.65 9.29
C TYR A 172 -8.51 -14.81 8.75
N TYR A 173 -8.43 -14.85 7.42
CA TYR A 173 -7.73 -15.90 6.71
C TYR A 173 -6.21 -15.86 6.98
N LYS A 174 -5.62 -17.03 7.23
CA LYS A 174 -4.17 -17.25 7.19
C LYS A 174 -3.89 -18.27 6.07
N PRO A 175 -2.95 -18.01 5.15
CA PRO A 175 -2.69 -18.92 4.04
C PRO A 175 -2.28 -20.30 4.55
N LEU A 176 -2.78 -21.33 3.91
CA LEU A 176 -2.36 -22.71 4.17
C LEU A 176 -1.05 -23.06 3.44
N ASP A 177 -0.83 -22.39 2.30
CA ASP A 177 0.40 -22.45 1.52
C ASP A 177 0.93 -21.03 1.32
N GLU A 178 2.18 -20.78 1.64
CA GLU A 178 2.85 -19.50 1.45
C GLU A 178 3.03 -19.10 -0.02
N TRP A 179 2.71 -20.01 -0.96
CA TRP A 179 2.68 -19.77 -2.41
C TRP A 179 1.35 -19.19 -2.88
N GLU A 180 0.33 -19.15 -2.04
CA GLU A 180 -0.93 -18.50 -2.38
C GLU A 180 -0.74 -17.04 -2.79
N SER A 181 -1.56 -16.58 -3.75
CA SER A 181 -1.50 -15.22 -4.29
C SER A 181 -1.91 -14.20 -3.25
N LEU A 182 -1.14 -13.12 -3.11
CA LEU A 182 -1.37 -12.01 -2.18
C LEU A 182 -1.83 -10.75 -2.92
N SER A 183 -1.17 -10.46 -4.04
CA SER A 183 -1.50 -9.29 -4.87
C SER A 183 -1.13 -9.53 -6.33
N ILE A 184 -1.74 -8.75 -7.22
CA ILE A 184 -1.39 -8.69 -8.63
C ILE A 184 -1.09 -7.25 -9.02
N ASN A 185 0.03 -7.04 -9.71
CA ASN A 185 0.48 -5.73 -10.19
C ASN A 185 0.62 -5.75 -11.70
N TYR A 186 0.09 -4.73 -12.38
CA TYR A 186 0.18 -4.64 -13.83
C TYR A 186 1.37 -3.82 -14.28
N THR A 187 2.13 -4.37 -15.22
CA THR A 187 3.22 -3.65 -15.89
C THR A 187 2.74 -3.06 -17.21
N SER A 188 3.30 -1.93 -17.62
CA SER A 188 2.98 -1.22 -18.87
C SER A 188 3.45 -1.94 -20.13
N GLY A 189 3.60 -3.23 -20.17
CA GLY A 189 4.05 -4.08 -21.29
C GLY A 189 4.62 -3.32 -22.49
N THR A 190 5.87 -3.53 -22.84
CA THR A 190 6.54 -2.83 -23.97
C THR A 190 6.04 -3.28 -25.35
N THR A 191 5.27 -4.35 -25.45
CA THR A 191 4.92 -5.02 -26.71
C THR A 191 3.46 -5.48 -26.81
N GLY A 192 2.53 -4.88 -26.03
CA GLY A 192 1.13 -5.30 -26.04
C GLY A 192 0.36 -4.90 -24.79
N ASN A 193 -0.69 -5.65 -24.47
CA ASN A 193 -1.51 -5.41 -23.29
C ASN A 193 -0.68 -5.55 -21.99
N PRO A 194 -1.04 -4.81 -20.93
CA PRO A 194 -0.41 -4.92 -19.62
C PRO A 194 -0.40 -6.37 -19.11
N LYS A 195 0.69 -6.77 -18.46
CA LYS A 195 0.85 -8.11 -17.89
C LYS A 195 0.67 -8.06 -16.38
N GLY A 196 -0.13 -8.97 -15.83
CA GLY A 196 -0.32 -9.13 -14.39
C GLY A 196 0.83 -9.93 -13.76
N VAL A 197 1.57 -9.30 -12.84
CA VAL A 197 2.62 -9.95 -12.05
C VAL A 197 2.03 -10.30 -10.69
N VAL A 198 1.94 -11.59 -10.39
CA VAL A 198 1.37 -12.09 -9.14
C VAL A 198 2.43 -12.19 -8.06
N TYR A 199 2.17 -11.58 -6.91
CA TYR A 199 2.96 -11.75 -5.69
C TYR A 199 2.30 -12.81 -4.82
N HIS A 200 3.11 -13.70 -4.28
CA HIS A 200 2.69 -14.68 -3.28
C HIS A 200 3.14 -14.27 -1.87
N HIS A 201 2.50 -14.83 -0.84
CA HIS A 201 2.76 -14.47 0.56
C HIS A 201 4.24 -14.59 0.95
N ARG A 202 4.91 -15.70 0.56
CA ARG A 202 6.35 -15.91 0.82
C ARG A 202 7.22 -14.80 0.22
N GLY A 203 6.98 -14.42 -1.04
CA GLY A 203 7.76 -13.40 -1.73
C GLY A 203 7.67 -12.05 -1.04
N ALA A 204 6.44 -11.62 -0.70
CA ALA A 204 6.20 -10.37 0.00
C ALA A 204 6.83 -10.37 1.41
N TYR A 205 6.74 -11.48 2.14
CA TYR A 205 7.35 -11.64 3.46
C TYR A 205 8.88 -11.51 3.39
N LEU A 206 9.54 -12.27 2.50
CA LEU A 206 11.00 -12.26 2.38
C LEU A 206 11.53 -10.94 1.85
N ASN A 207 10.82 -10.31 0.90
CA ASN A 207 11.24 -9.00 0.38
C ASN A 207 11.09 -7.91 1.46
N ALA A 208 10.05 -7.94 2.26
CA ALA A 208 9.90 -7.02 3.39
C ALA A 208 11.06 -7.16 4.40
N MET A 209 11.48 -8.39 4.69
CA MET A 209 12.66 -8.65 5.52
C MET A 209 13.93 -8.14 4.85
N GLY A 210 14.13 -8.44 3.57
CA GLY A 210 15.28 -8.00 2.78
C GLY A 210 15.44 -6.49 2.79
N ASN A 211 14.37 -5.74 2.51
CA ASN A 211 14.37 -4.27 2.57
C ASN A 211 14.84 -3.75 3.93
N SER A 212 14.35 -4.35 5.00
CA SER A 212 14.71 -3.91 6.35
C SER A 212 16.18 -4.20 6.70
N LEU A 213 16.70 -5.34 6.28
CA LEU A 213 18.10 -5.73 6.52
C LEU A 213 19.07 -4.90 5.67
N GLU A 214 18.79 -4.78 4.37
CA GLU A 214 19.63 -4.05 3.43
C GLU A 214 19.76 -2.57 3.80
N TRP A 215 18.68 -2.00 4.32
CA TRP A 215 18.64 -0.58 4.71
C TRP A 215 19.04 -0.32 6.16
N ASP A 216 19.43 -1.35 6.89
CA ASP A 216 19.68 -1.29 8.34
C ASP A 216 18.58 -0.48 9.06
N MET A 217 17.31 -0.86 8.76
CA MET A 217 16.16 -0.12 9.23
C MET A 217 15.94 -0.38 10.71
N LYS A 218 15.98 0.66 11.51
CA LYS A 218 15.73 0.60 12.95
C LYS A 218 14.29 0.17 13.27
N MET A 219 14.03 -0.21 14.51
CA MET A 219 12.67 -0.35 15.01
C MET A 219 11.98 1.01 15.06
N HIS A 220 10.69 1.00 14.73
CA HIS A 220 9.81 2.18 14.76
C HIS A 220 10.25 3.31 13.82
N PRO A 221 10.60 3.02 12.55
CA PRO A 221 10.97 4.06 11.60
C PRO A 221 9.77 4.95 11.26
N THR A 222 10.03 6.22 10.98
CA THR A 222 9.04 7.11 10.36
C THR A 222 9.29 7.16 8.85
N TYR A 223 8.34 6.65 8.08
CA TYR A 223 8.45 6.50 6.63
C TYR A 223 7.46 7.41 5.91
N LEU A 224 7.94 8.21 4.96
CA LEU A 224 7.12 9.08 4.11
C LEU A 224 6.79 8.41 2.77
N TRP A 225 5.52 8.31 2.45
CA TRP A 225 5.02 7.74 1.21
C TRP A 225 5.12 8.70 0.02
N THR A 226 6.30 8.89 -0.51
CA THR A 226 6.57 9.57 -1.78
C THR A 226 6.53 8.60 -2.97
N LEU A 227 6.76 7.32 -2.72
CA LEU A 227 6.56 6.25 -3.70
C LEU A 227 5.07 5.87 -3.74
N PRO A 228 4.43 5.75 -4.93
CA PRO A 228 3.05 5.28 -4.99
C PRO A 228 2.90 3.87 -4.44
N MET A 229 1.96 3.67 -3.51
CA MET A 229 1.69 2.35 -2.93
C MET A 229 1.22 1.32 -3.97
N PHE A 230 0.56 1.77 -5.05
CA PHE A 230 0.13 0.88 -6.11
C PHE A 230 1.30 0.33 -6.94
N HIS A 231 2.44 1.03 -7.01
CA HIS A 231 3.55 0.62 -7.87
C HIS A 231 4.36 -0.50 -7.22
N CYS A 232 4.29 -1.70 -7.83
CA CYS A 232 4.93 -2.92 -7.27
C CYS A 232 4.63 -3.10 -5.77
N ASN A 233 3.39 -2.85 -5.38
CA ASN A 233 2.93 -2.76 -3.98
C ASN A 233 3.88 -1.94 -3.10
N GLY A 234 4.18 -0.71 -3.57
CA GLY A 234 5.05 0.22 -2.85
C GLY A 234 6.41 -0.39 -2.50
N TRP A 235 6.99 -1.21 -3.41
CA TRP A 235 8.24 -1.96 -3.22
C TRP A 235 8.27 -2.82 -1.94
N CYS A 236 7.12 -3.36 -1.55
CA CYS A 236 6.90 -4.13 -0.32
C CYS A 236 7.05 -3.32 0.99
N PHE A 237 7.16 -1.98 0.94
CA PHE A 237 7.27 -1.16 2.15
C PHE A 237 6.03 -1.13 3.04
N PRO A 238 4.76 -1.35 2.58
CA PRO A 238 3.65 -1.50 3.52
C PRO A 238 3.95 -2.59 4.55
N TRP A 239 4.47 -3.72 4.10
CA TRP A 239 4.81 -4.87 4.95
C TRP A 239 6.12 -4.66 5.72
N THR A 240 7.12 -3.99 5.12
CA THR A 240 8.40 -3.67 5.79
C THR A 240 8.18 -2.76 7.00
N ILE A 241 7.38 -1.70 6.84
CA ILE A 241 7.11 -0.75 7.93
C ILE A 241 6.28 -1.41 9.03
N ALA A 242 5.30 -2.24 8.68
CA ALA A 242 4.54 -3.02 9.67
C ALA A 242 5.44 -4.00 10.45
N MET A 243 6.38 -4.67 9.78
CA MET A 243 7.34 -5.57 10.43
C MET A 243 8.19 -4.85 11.51
N ARG A 244 8.51 -3.57 11.26
CA ARG A 244 9.28 -2.71 12.18
C ARG A 244 8.39 -1.92 13.14
N ALA A 245 7.07 -2.09 13.11
CA ALA A 245 6.10 -1.29 13.85
C ALA A 245 6.39 0.22 13.73
N GLY A 246 6.67 0.67 12.50
CA GLY A 246 6.99 2.06 12.17
C GLY A 246 5.74 2.91 11.95
N THR A 247 5.93 4.18 11.64
CA THR A 247 4.85 5.12 11.32
C THR A 247 4.86 5.45 9.83
N ASN A 248 3.73 5.27 9.18
CA ASN A 248 3.52 5.61 7.77
C ASN A 248 2.94 7.01 7.66
N ILE A 249 3.69 7.94 7.08
CA ILE A 249 3.19 9.27 6.74
C ILE A 249 2.67 9.22 5.31
N CYS A 250 1.36 9.20 5.14
CA CYS A 250 0.73 9.18 3.83
C CYS A 250 0.79 10.57 3.19
N LEU A 251 1.21 10.62 1.94
CA LEU A 251 1.32 11.85 1.17
C LEU A 251 0.58 11.69 -0.16
N ARG A 252 -0.55 12.37 -0.30
CA ARG A 252 -1.37 12.35 -1.51
C ARG A 252 -0.66 13.06 -2.66
N LYS A 253 -0.19 14.27 -2.43
CA LYS A 253 0.46 15.11 -3.44
C LYS A 253 1.96 15.25 -3.15
N VAL A 254 2.77 14.59 -3.98
CA VAL A 254 4.23 14.59 -3.86
C VAL A 254 4.80 15.85 -4.52
N THR A 255 5.21 16.83 -3.70
CA THR A 255 5.93 18.05 -4.10
C THR A 255 7.11 18.23 -3.14
N GLY A 256 8.13 19.00 -3.54
CA GLY A 256 9.27 19.28 -2.66
C GLY A 256 8.84 19.97 -1.37
N GLU A 257 7.96 20.97 -1.45
CA GLU A 257 7.38 21.66 -0.30
C GLU A 257 6.73 20.68 0.69
N ASN A 258 5.82 19.81 0.21
CA ASN A 258 5.15 18.84 1.05
C ASN A 258 6.13 17.82 1.66
N ILE A 259 7.17 17.41 0.93
CA ILE A 259 8.21 16.51 1.45
C ILE A 259 8.92 17.17 2.63
N TYR A 260 9.43 18.40 2.48
CA TYR A 260 10.10 19.11 3.56
C TYR A 260 9.17 19.35 4.75
N ASP A 261 7.92 19.75 4.50
CA ASP A 261 6.93 19.95 5.55
C ASP A 261 6.71 18.69 6.38
N LYS A 262 6.48 17.55 5.74
CA LYS A 262 6.26 16.28 6.44
C LYS A 262 7.51 15.77 7.16
N ILE A 263 8.72 15.98 6.61
CA ILE A 263 9.98 15.65 7.30
C ILE A 263 10.07 16.42 8.62
N PHE A 264 9.80 17.72 8.60
CA PHE A 264 9.86 18.57 9.78
C PHE A 264 8.76 18.27 10.79
N SER A 265 7.53 18.12 10.32
CA SER A 265 6.38 17.94 11.19
C SER A 265 6.38 16.59 11.91
N TYR A 266 6.96 15.54 11.28
CA TYR A 266 6.85 14.17 11.77
C TYR A 266 8.19 13.45 12.00
N GLY A 267 9.31 14.11 11.77
CA GLY A 267 10.63 13.49 11.95
C GLY A 267 10.84 12.29 11.02
N VAL A 268 10.53 12.47 9.73
CA VAL A 268 10.70 11.41 8.73
C VAL A 268 12.16 11.00 8.63
N GLU A 269 12.42 9.69 8.67
CA GLU A 269 13.76 9.09 8.60
C GLU A 269 14.01 8.38 7.26
N TYR A 270 12.94 7.91 6.60
CA TYR A 270 13.03 7.07 5.40
C TYR A 270 12.00 7.49 4.35
N LEU A 271 12.39 7.49 3.11
CA LEU A 271 11.48 7.59 1.95
C LEU A 271 12.06 6.88 0.73
N CYS A 272 11.19 6.46 -0.18
CA CYS A 272 11.59 5.92 -1.49
C CYS A 272 11.06 6.80 -2.60
N GLY A 273 11.83 6.95 -3.68
CA GLY A 273 11.36 7.75 -4.81
C GLY A 273 12.06 7.40 -6.12
N ALA A 274 11.31 7.51 -7.21
CA ALA A 274 11.90 7.55 -8.54
C ALA A 274 12.74 8.83 -8.71
N PRO A 275 13.63 8.93 -9.72
CA PRO A 275 14.44 10.13 -9.96
C PRO A 275 13.68 11.46 -10.04
N THR A 276 12.38 11.42 -10.39
CA THR A 276 11.49 12.60 -10.36
C THR A 276 11.28 13.13 -8.94
N VAL A 277 11.24 12.28 -7.92
CA VAL A 277 11.12 12.71 -6.52
C VAL A 277 12.39 13.45 -6.08
N LEU A 278 13.57 12.96 -6.49
CA LEU A 278 14.84 13.65 -6.26
C LEU A 278 14.81 15.05 -6.88
N SER A 279 14.30 15.15 -8.11
CA SER A 279 14.15 16.44 -8.79
C SER A 279 13.21 17.39 -8.04
N PHE A 280 12.10 16.89 -7.47
CA PHE A 280 11.21 17.73 -6.66
C PHE A 280 11.93 18.28 -5.42
N ILE A 281 12.71 17.45 -4.72
CA ILE A 281 13.48 17.87 -3.54
C ILE A 281 14.51 18.93 -3.90
N ILE A 282 15.33 18.70 -4.94
CA ILE A 282 16.41 19.59 -5.37
C ILE A 282 15.89 20.94 -5.87
N ASN A 283 14.74 20.94 -6.57
CA ASN A 283 14.18 22.14 -7.16
C ASN A 283 13.09 22.79 -6.29
N THR A 284 13.01 22.44 -5.01
CA THR A 284 12.11 23.09 -4.06
C THR A 284 12.47 24.58 -3.93
N ASP A 285 11.45 25.44 -3.92
CA ASP A 285 11.67 26.87 -3.68
C ASP A 285 12.42 27.04 -2.35
N PRO A 286 13.53 27.83 -2.33
CA PRO A 286 14.31 28.07 -1.12
C PRO A 286 13.51 28.49 0.12
N VAL A 287 12.35 29.13 -0.07
CA VAL A 287 11.46 29.54 1.04
C VAL A 287 10.89 28.33 1.79
N HIS A 288 10.74 27.18 1.13
CA HIS A 288 10.22 25.95 1.72
C HIS A 288 11.34 24.97 2.13
N VAL A 289 12.58 25.21 1.70
CA VAL A 289 13.71 24.37 2.07
C VAL A 289 14.08 24.64 3.52
N LYS A 290 14.05 23.58 4.32
CA LYS A 290 14.45 23.62 5.73
C LYS A 290 15.73 22.78 5.90
N LYS A 291 16.65 23.26 6.73
CA LYS A 291 17.85 22.48 7.06
C LYS A 291 17.44 21.26 7.90
N LEU A 292 17.83 20.08 7.46
CA LEU A 292 17.53 18.84 8.17
C LEU A 292 18.48 18.67 9.37
N ASP A 293 17.95 18.26 10.52
CA ASP A 293 18.73 18.02 11.74
C ASP A 293 19.48 16.68 11.69
N SER A 294 19.02 15.76 10.84
CA SER A 294 19.61 14.44 10.60
C SER A 294 19.44 14.04 9.16
N THR A 295 20.29 13.14 8.68
CA THR A 295 20.16 12.59 7.32
C THR A 295 18.89 11.78 7.16
N VAL A 296 18.10 12.10 6.14
CA VAL A 296 16.94 11.31 5.73
C VAL A 296 17.40 10.27 4.71
N LYS A 297 17.19 9.01 5.00
CA LYS A 297 17.59 7.91 4.10
C LYS A 297 16.63 7.83 2.91
N LEU A 298 17.16 8.00 1.70
CA LEU A 298 16.41 7.93 0.46
C LEU A 298 16.84 6.73 -0.38
N MET A 299 15.89 5.86 -0.74
CA MET A 299 16.12 4.77 -1.69
C MET A 299 15.53 5.12 -3.05
N THR A 300 16.33 5.01 -4.11
CA THR A 300 15.88 5.17 -5.49
C THR A 300 16.12 3.90 -6.28
N ALA A 301 15.24 3.63 -7.24
CA ALA A 301 15.34 2.47 -8.14
C ALA A 301 14.82 2.82 -9.53
N ALA A 302 14.84 1.84 -10.44
CA ALA A 302 14.51 1.86 -11.85
C ALA A 302 15.65 2.35 -12.73
N ALA A 303 16.01 3.64 -12.71
CA ALA A 303 17.15 4.16 -13.44
C ALA A 303 18.15 4.79 -12.45
N PRO A 304 19.47 4.57 -12.60
CA PRO A 304 20.46 5.23 -11.75
C PRO A 304 20.40 6.75 -11.98
N PRO A 305 20.28 7.56 -10.92
CA PRO A 305 20.35 9.00 -11.07
C PRO A 305 21.75 9.43 -11.56
N PRO A 306 21.85 10.51 -12.35
CA PRO A 306 23.15 11.10 -12.68
C PRO A 306 23.92 11.50 -11.42
N ALA A 307 25.28 11.38 -11.45
CA ALA A 307 26.13 11.70 -10.31
C ALA A 307 25.86 13.11 -9.73
N LYS A 308 25.62 14.09 -10.61
CA LYS A 308 25.28 15.46 -10.19
C LYS A 308 24.00 15.55 -9.37
N ILE A 309 23.01 14.72 -9.67
CA ILE A 309 21.75 14.64 -8.89
C ILE A 309 22.04 14.04 -7.50
N LEU A 310 22.86 13.00 -7.43
CA LEU A 310 23.27 12.40 -6.14
C LEU A 310 23.99 13.42 -5.26
N GLU A 311 24.98 14.14 -5.79
CA GLU A 311 25.68 15.20 -5.06
C GLU A 311 24.73 16.30 -4.55
N GLN A 312 23.74 16.65 -5.33
CA GLN A 312 22.75 17.66 -4.92
C GLN A 312 21.83 17.16 -3.81
N ILE A 313 21.37 15.93 -3.90
CA ILE A 313 20.52 15.30 -2.89
C ILE A 313 21.27 15.16 -1.56
N GLU A 314 22.53 14.73 -1.57
CA GLU A 314 23.37 14.68 -0.38
C GLU A 314 23.53 16.05 0.28
N LYS A 315 23.71 17.12 -0.50
CA LYS A 315 23.76 18.51 0.00
C LYS A 315 22.42 18.97 0.62
N CYS A 316 21.30 18.40 0.18
CA CYS A 316 20.00 18.65 0.78
C CYS A 316 19.76 17.87 2.09
N GLY A 317 20.66 16.96 2.47
CA GLY A 317 20.56 16.19 3.73
C GLY A 317 19.90 14.81 3.59
N PHE A 318 19.89 14.25 2.37
CA PHE A 318 19.35 12.92 2.07
C PHE A 318 20.45 11.92 1.78
#